data_0cabec07bbee4ee9e10aabd521a8b658
#
_entry.id   0cabec07bbee4ee9e10aabd521a8b658
#
_cell.length_a   1.000
_cell.length_b   1.000
_cell.length_c   1.000
_cell.angle_alpha   90.00
_cell.angle_beta   90.00
_cell.angle_gamma   90.00
#
_symmetry.space_group_name_H-M   'P 1'
#
loop_
_entity.id
_entity.type
_entity.pdbx_description
1 polymer ?
#
loop_
_entity_poly.entity_id
_entity_poly.type
_entity_poly.pdbx_seq_one_letter_code
_entity_poly.pdbx_strand_id
1 'polypeptide(L)'
;MKVLAIETTGKYGSASVIDDDGRVFSASSSEEMNHLRGMITLIDEAVREAGITKDELTHVAASVGPGSFTGIRIGVTTARIMSQMLGVPCIAVSTLEAMAVRALDKAISAGALYVVPVINARRHQTYAGVYEAVFTTDCEHQSAIPVMEEKQYMIEELLEELGTRMAEHSGTVAFFTGDGIDAYSEIIESTMAGGSYVFADESLRYQHAESVARIALRKANAGEILKYNELMPEYMRLAEAEQRLKAGTLSDRIRKPVKI
;
A
#
# COMPACT_ATOMS: atom_id res chain seq x y z
N MET A 1 21.78 7.79 -4.44
CA MET A 1 20.95 6.58 -4.17
C MET A 1 19.99 6.41 -5.34
N LYS A 2 19.68 5.16 -5.72
CA LYS A 2 18.70 4.83 -6.76
C LYS A 2 17.87 3.67 -6.28
N VAL A 3 16.60 3.89 -5.97
CA VAL A 3 15.70 2.89 -5.38
C VAL A 3 14.71 2.41 -6.42
N LEU A 4 14.67 1.10 -6.68
CA LEU A 4 13.61 0.46 -7.44
C LEU A 4 12.46 0.09 -6.49
N ALA A 5 11.25 0.52 -6.78
CA ALA A 5 10.04 0.18 -6.05
C ALA A 5 9.08 -0.65 -6.89
N ILE A 6 8.46 -1.65 -6.27
CA ILE A 6 7.54 -2.60 -6.90
C ILE A 6 6.20 -2.55 -6.17
N GLU A 7 5.11 -2.38 -6.93
CA GLU A 7 3.75 -2.40 -6.41
C GLU A 7 2.89 -3.41 -7.19
N THR A 8 2.34 -4.38 -6.47
CA THR A 8 1.50 -5.45 -7.04
C THR A 8 0.32 -5.83 -6.14
N THR A 9 0.12 -5.09 -5.05
CA THR A 9 -0.89 -5.45 -4.03
C THR A 9 -2.31 -5.09 -4.44
N GLY A 10 -2.46 -4.21 -5.44
CA GLY A 10 -3.74 -3.71 -5.95
C GLY A 10 -4.15 -4.30 -7.30
N LYS A 11 -5.04 -3.56 -7.95
CA LYS A 11 -5.64 -3.92 -9.25
C LYS A 11 -4.62 -3.91 -10.39
N TYR A 12 -3.70 -2.95 -10.38
CA TYR A 12 -2.69 -2.72 -11.40
C TYR A 12 -1.29 -2.92 -10.83
N GLY A 13 -0.41 -3.52 -11.63
CA GLY A 13 1.01 -3.60 -11.29
C GLY A 13 1.76 -2.36 -11.74
N SER A 14 2.76 -1.93 -10.98
CA SER A 14 3.65 -0.82 -11.35
C SER A 14 5.05 -1.00 -10.78
N ALA A 15 6.02 -0.39 -11.45
CA ALA A 15 7.39 -0.26 -10.99
C ALA A 15 7.85 1.20 -11.12
N SER A 16 8.65 1.66 -10.18
CA SER A 16 9.20 3.03 -10.21
C SER A 16 10.65 3.03 -9.77
N VAL A 17 11.44 3.90 -10.37
CA VAL A 17 12.79 4.23 -9.91
C VAL A 17 12.77 5.65 -9.36
N ILE A 18 13.34 5.87 -8.18
CA ILE A 18 13.55 7.19 -7.59
C ILE A 18 15.03 7.42 -7.34
N ASP A 19 15.50 8.64 -7.62
CA ASP A 19 16.87 9.07 -7.35
C ASP A 19 16.97 9.98 -6.09
N ASP A 20 18.19 10.37 -5.75
CA ASP A 20 18.47 11.25 -4.59
C ASP A 20 17.82 12.62 -4.70
N ASP A 21 17.60 13.10 -5.92
CA ASP A 21 16.96 14.41 -6.19
C ASP A 21 15.41 14.31 -6.06
N GLY A 22 14.88 13.12 -5.75
CA GLY A 22 13.44 12.87 -5.64
C GLY A 22 12.71 12.74 -6.98
N ARG A 23 13.45 12.64 -8.10
CA ARG A 23 12.85 12.41 -9.43
C ARG A 23 12.40 10.96 -9.53
N VAL A 24 11.15 10.76 -9.96
CA VAL A 24 10.53 9.45 -10.08
C VAL A 24 10.26 9.14 -11.55
N PHE A 25 10.63 7.93 -11.95
CA PHE A 25 10.41 7.36 -13.28
C PHE A 25 9.56 6.10 -13.10
N SER A 26 8.38 6.05 -13.72
CA SER A 26 7.38 5.02 -13.44
C SER A 26 6.87 4.35 -14.70
N ALA A 27 6.65 3.05 -14.60
CA ALA A 27 5.91 2.25 -15.55
C ALA A 27 4.76 1.52 -14.86
N SER A 28 3.58 1.48 -15.47
CA SER A 28 2.40 0.85 -14.92
C SER A 28 1.62 0.06 -15.96
N SER A 29 1.00 -1.05 -15.53
CA SER A 29 0.12 -1.84 -16.37
C SER A 29 -1.26 -1.17 -16.49
N SER A 30 -1.82 -1.19 -17.68
CA SER A 30 -3.24 -0.88 -17.92
C SER A 30 -4.14 -2.12 -17.80
N GLU A 31 -3.54 -3.32 -17.72
CA GLU A 31 -4.26 -4.58 -17.61
C GLU A 31 -4.47 -4.98 -16.16
N GLU A 32 -5.70 -5.33 -15.82
CA GLU A 32 -6.05 -5.78 -14.48
C GLU A 32 -5.42 -7.15 -14.17
N MET A 33 -4.86 -7.29 -12.94
CA MET A 33 -4.41 -8.57 -12.38
C MET A 33 -3.33 -9.34 -13.18
N ASN A 34 -2.65 -8.69 -14.14
CA ASN A 34 -1.61 -9.35 -14.96
C ASN A 34 -0.19 -9.16 -14.38
N HIS A 35 -0.05 -9.19 -13.04
CA HIS A 35 1.20 -8.87 -12.35
C HIS A 35 2.38 -9.81 -12.67
N LEU A 36 2.10 -11.10 -12.92
CA LEU A 36 3.15 -12.11 -13.13
C LEU A 36 3.89 -11.94 -14.46
N ARG A 37 3.16 -11.64 -15.53
CA ARG A 37 3.74 -11.57 -16.88
C ARG A 37 4.36 -10.23 -17.21
N GLY A 38 3.82 -9.16 -16.64
CA GLY A 38 4.21 -7.79 -16.95
C GLY A 38 5.28 -7.19 -16.04
N MET A 39 5.51 -7.72 -14.82
CA MET A 39 6.31 -7.02 -13.82
C MET A 39 7.77 -6.80 -14.25
N ILE A 40 8.41 -7.79 -14.87
CA ILE A 40 9.79 -7.65 -15.35
C ILE A 40 9.87 -6.58 -16.45
N THR A 41 8.87 -6.54 -17.34
CA THR A 41 8.78 -5.50 -18.39
C THR A 41 8.63 -4.11 -17.77
N LEU A 42 7.76 -3.96 -16.76
CA LEU A 42 7.57 -2.68 -16.06
C LEU A 42 8.86 -2.23 -15.34
N ILE A 43 9.59 -3.15 -14.73
CA ILE A 43 10.90 -2.87 -14.12
C ILE A 43 11.89 -2.39 -15.19
N ASP A 44 11.98 -3.09 -16.33
CA ASP A 44 12.88 -2.70 -17.42
C ASP A 44 12.51 -1.33 -18.00
N GLU A 45 11.22 -1.03 -18.13
CA GLU A 45 10.73 0.28 -18.56
C GLU A 45 11.09 1.38 -17.56
N ALA A 46 10.82 1.20 -16.27
CA ALA A 46 11.13 2.20 -15.25
C ALA A 46 12.65 2.49 -15.16
N VAL A 47 13.48 1.46 -15.24
CA VAL A 47 14.96 1.59 -15.27
C VAL A 47 15.43 2.32 -16.52
N ARG A 48 14.85 2.00 -17.69
CA ARG A 48 15.16 2.68 -18.96
C ARG A 48 14.74 4.16 -18.93
N GLU A 49 13.54 4.47 -18.44
CA GLU A 49 13.04 5.84 -18.31
C GLU A 49 13.90 6.68 -17.34
N ALA A 50 14.46 6.03 -16.30
CA ALA A 50 15.43 6.64 -15.40
C ALA A 50 16.80 6.89 -16.04
N GLY A 51 17.06 6.35 -17.24
CA GLY A 51 18.34 6.49 -17.96
C GLY A 51 19.51 5.78 -17.28
N ILE A 52 19.25 4.71 -16.52
CA ILE A 52 20.25 3.95 -15.76
C ILE A 52 20.29 2.48 -16.19
N THR A 53 21.29 1.78 -15.70
CA THR A 53 21.36 0.32 -15.77
C THR A 53 20.90 -0.31 -14.44
N LYS A 54 20.54 -1.59 -14.45
CA LYS A 54 20.12 -2.30 -13.23
C LYS A 54 21.25 -2.37 -12.18
N ASP A 55 22.50 -2.40 -12.61
CA ASP A 55 23.67 -2.46 -11.71
C ASP A 55 23.90 -1.14 -10.95
N GLU A 56 23.25 -0.05 -11.37
CA GLU A 56 23.30 1.23 -10.67
C GLU A 56 22.23 1.36 -9.57
N LEU A 57 21.30 0.40 -9.49
CA LEU A 57 20.32 0.35 -8.39
C LEU A 57 21.03 0.10 -7.07
N THR A 58 20.65 0.84 -6.05
CA THR A 58 21.26 0.74 -4.70
C THR A 58 20.34 0.05 -3.69
N HIS A 59 19.03 0.04 -3.96
CA HIS A 59 18.00 -0.56 -3.09
C HIS A 59 16.85 -1.09 -3.92
N VAL A 60 16.13 -2.09 -3.38
CA VAL A 60 14.88 -2.58 -3.95
C VAL A 60 13.79 -2.54 -2.90
N ALA A 61 12.67 -1.92 -3.19
CA ALA A 61 11.52 -1.81 -2.30
C ALA A 61 10.30 -2.55 -2.87
N ALA A 62 9.44 -3.03 -1.99
CA ALA A 62 8.13 -3.54 -2.37
C ALA A 62 7.07 -3.21 -1.32
N SER A 63 5.83 -3.05 -1.79
CA SER A 63 4.67 -3.10 -0.89
C SER A 63 4.52 -4.51 -0.34
N VAL A 64 4.51 -4.62 1.00
CA VAL A 64 4.43 -5.90 1.70
C VAL A 64 3.01 -6.31 2.06
N GLY A 65 2.04 -5.42 1.89
CA GLY A 65 0.63 -5.59 2.23
C GLY A 65 0.08 -4.40 3.03
N PRO A 66 -1.23 -4.41 3.30
CA PRO A 66 -2.25 -5.38 2.87
C PRO A 66 -2.63 -5.25 1.39
N GLY A 67 -3.37 -6.26 0.89
CA GLY A 67 -3.88 -6.26 -0.48
C GLY A 67 -4.10 -7.66 -1.03
N SER A 68 -4.00 -7.82 -2.35
CA SER A 68 -4.12 -9.09 -3.04
C SER A 68 -3.07 -10.09 -2.55
N PHE A 69 -3.50 -11.23 -2.01
CA PHE A 69 -2.61 -12.29 -1.52
C PHE A 69 -1.59 -12.77 -2.57
N THR A 70 -2.04 -12.94 -3.81
CA THR A 70 -1.16 -13.30 -4.93
C THR A 70 -0.25 -12.14 -5.29
N GLY A 71 -0.79 -10.93 -5.37
CA GLY A 71 -0.03 -9.72 -5.68
C GLY A 71 1.11 -9.47 -4.70
N ILE A 72 0.84 -9.48 -3.40
CA ILE A 72 1.87 -9.32 -2.36
C ILE A 72 3.03 -10.31 -2.56
N ARG A 73 2.71 -11.59 -2.82
CA ARG A 73 3.74 -12.62 -3.04
C ARG A 73 4.59 -12.35 -4.28
N ILE A 74 3.97 -11.92 -5.36
CA ILE A 74 4.69 -11.58 -6.61
C ILE A 74 5.65 -10.43 -6.33
N GLY A 75 5.19 -9.32 -5.77
CA GLY A 75 6.02 -8.14 -5.49
C GLY A 75 7.18 -8.44 -4.55
N VAL A 76 6.88 -9.03 -3.40
CA VAL A 76 7.89 -9.38 -2.39
C VAL A 76 8.91 -10.39 -2.96
N THR A 77 8.47 -11.43 -3.69
CA THR A 77 9.39 -12.41 -4.27
C THR A 77 10.27 -11.75 -5.34
N THR A 78 9.70 -10.91 -6.20
CA THR A 78 10.47 -10.18 -7.23
C THR A 78 11.51 -9.28 -6.58
N ALA A 79 11.13 -8.50 -5.56
CA ALA A 79 12.05 -7.63 -4.82
C ALA A 79 13.20 -8.42 -4.16
N ARG A 80 12.89 -9.56 -3.52
CA ARG A 80 13.90 -10.44 -2.92
C ARG A 80 14.87 -10.98 -3.93
N ILE A 81 14.40 -11.46 -5.09
CA ILE A 81 15.26 -11.99 -6.16
C ILE A 81 16.15 -10.88 -6.73
N MET A 82 15.58 -9.71 -7.02
CA MET A 82 16.34 -8.57 -7.54
C MET A 82 17.40 -8.11 -6.53
N SER A 83 17.05 -7.97 -5.27
CA SER A 83 17.99 -7.63 -4.19
C SER A 83 19.12 -8.64 -4.05
N GLN A 84 18.81 -9.94 -4.09
CA GLN A 84 19.81 -11.01 -4.01
C GLN A 84 20.76 -11.01 -5.22
N MET A 85 20.22 -10.82 -6.43
CA MET A 85 21.02 -10.81 -7.67
C MET A 85 21.93 -9.59 -7.76
N LEU A 86 21.45 -8.42 -7.32
CA LEU A 86 22.20 -7.16 -7.37
C LEU A 86 23.10 -6.96 -6.13
N GLY A 87 22.92 -7.75 -5.09
CA GLY A 87 23.66 -7.59 -3.83
C GLY A 87 23.30 -6.34 -3.05
N VAL A 88 22.07 -5.80 -3.22
CA VAL A 88 21.58 -4.55 -2.59
C VAL A 88 20.52 -4.85 -1.54
N PRO A 89 20.32 -3.98 -0.52
CA PRO A 89 19.31 -4.17 0.51
C PRO A 89 17.88 -4.01 -0.02
N CYS A 90 16.92 -4.57 0.75
CA CYS A 90 15.48 -4.41 0.56
C CYS A 90 14.88 -3.36 1.50
N ILE A 91 13.70 -2.86 1.11
CA ILE A 91 12.87 -1.97 1.93
C ILE A 91 11.42 -2.45 1.87
N ALA A 92 10.83 -2.65 3.04
CA ALA A 92 9.41 -2.97 3.19
C ALA A 92 8.59 -1.68 3.30
N VAL A 93 7.50 -1.58 2.52
CA VAL A 93 6.59 -0.43 2.56
C VAL A 93 5.17 -0.94 2.77
N SER A 94 4.43 -0.34 3.72
CA SER A 94 3.01 -0.61 3.88
C SER A 94 2.22 -0.12 2.66
N THR A 95 1.30 -0.94 2.18
CA THR A 95 0.39 -0.55 1.10
C THR A 95 -0.50 0.63 1.51
N LEU A 96 -0.99 0.64 2.76
CA LEU A 96 -1.86 1.71 3.27
C LEU A 96 -1.08 3.02 3.43
N GLU A 97 0.15 2.97 3.95
CA GLU A 97 1.03 4.14 3.99
C GLU A 97 1.28 4.70 2.59
N ALA A 98 1.56 3.82 1.61
CA ALA A 98 1.81 4.24 0.23
C ALA A 98 0.57 4.89 -0.41
N MET A 99 -0.64 4.40 -0.11
CA MET A 99 -1.88 5.00 -0.57
C MET A 99 -2.15 6.35 0.11
N ALA A 100 -1.88 6.47 1.41
CA ALA A 100 -2.02 7.73 2.12
C ALA A 100 -1.08 8.81 1.55
N VAL A 101 0.19 8.47 1.34
CA VAL A 101 1.19 9.38 0.72
C VAL A 101 0.77 9.78 -0.69
N ARG A 102 0.21 8.85 -1.50
CA ARG A 102 -0.28 9.16 -2.85
C ARG A 102 -1.41 10.18 -2.85
N ALA A 103 -2.29 10.14 -1.86
CA ALA A 103 -3.45 11.00 -1.76
C ALA A 103 -3.17 12.35 -1.07
N LEU A 104 -2.01 12.49 -0.44
CA LEU A 104 -1.70 13.55 0.52
C LEU A 104 -1.90 14.96 -0.04
N ASP A 105 -1.38 15.26 -1.24
CA ASP A 105 -1.50 16.59 -1.87
C ASP A 105 -2.97 16.99 -2.09
N LYS A 106 -3.80 16.04 -2.52
CA LYS A 106 -5.22 16.26 -2.76
C LYS A 106 -5.99 16.38 -1.45
N ALA A 107 -5.66 15.56 -0.46
CA ALA A 107 -6.26 15.63 0.87
C ALA A 107 -6.00 17.01 1.51
N ILE A 108 -4.75 17.47 1.45
CA ILE A 108 -4.35 18.79 1.92
C ILE A 108 -5.10 19.91 1.17
N SER A 109 -5.16 19.83 -0.17
CA SER A 109 -5.89 20.80 -0.99
C SER A 109 -7.40 20.83 -0.69
N ALA A 110 -7.95 19.73 -0.23
CA ALA A 110 -9.34 19.62 0.22
C ALA A 110 -9.56 20.05 1.69
N GLY A 111 -8.51 20.50 2.37
CA GLY A 111 -8.57 20.88 3.79
C GLY A 111 -8.72 19.70 4.75
N ALA A 112 -8.36 18.48 4.31
CA ALA A 112 -8.47 17.30 5.13
C ALA A 112 -7.31 17.20 6.13
N LEU A 113 -7.64 16.90 7.38
CA LEU A 113 -6.68 16.59 8.43
C LEU A 113 -6.28 15.11 8.38
N TYR A 114 -7.20 14.24 8.02
CA TYR A 114 -6.97 12.80 7.98
C TYR A 114 -7.06 12.24 6.57
N VAL A 115 -6.11 11.37 6.22
CA VAL A 115 -6.15 10.52 5.02
C VAL A 115 -6.46 9.10 5.46
N VAL A 116 -7.50 8.52 4.86
CA VAL A 116 -8.04 7.22 5.24
C VAL A 116 -8.02 6.27 4.03
N PRO A 117 -6.92 5.55 3.80
CA PRO A 117 -6.91 4.49 2.81
C PRO A 117 -7.81 3.33 3.27
N VAL A 118 -8.70 2.89 2.38
CA VAL A 118 -9.63 1.78 2.59
C VAL A 118 -9.53 0.79 1.44
N ILE A 119 -9.12 -0.43 1.71
CA ILE A 119 -9.04 -1.53 0.74
C ILE A 119 -10.16 -2.53 1.04
N ASN A 120 -10.97 -2.87 0.04
CA ASN A 120 -12.09 -3.79 0.21
C ASN A 120 -11.61 -5.21 0.57
N ALA A 121 -11.81 -5.61 1.83
CA ALA A 121 -11.51 -6.96 2.33
C ALA A 121 -12.72 -7.92 2.24
N ARG A 122 -13.84 -7.48 1.62
CA ARG A 122 -15.13 -8.17 1.50
C ARG A 122 -15.84 -8.37 2.84
N ARG A 123 -17.12 -8.79 2.80
CA ARG A 123 -17.94 -9.13 3.99
C ARG A 123 -18.01 -8.00 5.02
N HIS A 124 -18.23 -6.77 4.59
CA HIS A 124 -18.23 -5.56 5.43
C HIS A 124 -16.90 -5.27 6.12
N GLN A 125 -15.80 -5.88 5.65
CA GLN A 125 -14.47 -5.66 6.20
C GLN A 125 -13.60 -4.86 5.23
N THR A 126 -12.78 -3.99 5.79
CA THR A 126 -11.78 -3.21 5.07
C THR A 126 -10.40 -3.39 5.71
N TYR A 127 -9.36 -3.37 4.90
CA TYR A 127 -8.03 -3.04 5.42
C TYR A 127 -7.90 -1.54 5.39
N ALA A 128 -7.61 -0.95 6.52
CA ALA A 128 -7.53 0.50 6.65
C ALA A 128 -6.50 0.92 7.71
N GLY A 129 -6.12 2.17 7.63
CA GLY A 129 -5.40 2.93 8.62
C GLY A 129 -5.87 4.38 8.55
N VAL A 130 -5.55 5.20 9.53
CA VAL A 130 -5.81 6.63 9.51
C VAL A 130 -4.50 7.36 9.70
N TYR A 131 -4.23 8.31 8.81
CA TYR A 131 -3.00 9.08 8.79
C TYR A 131 -3.34 10.56 8.90
N GLU A 132 -2.62 11.26 9.76
CA GLU A 132 -2.68 12.71 9.82
C GLU A 132 -1.83 13.32 8.71
N ALA A 133 -2.43 14.26 7.97
CA ALA A 133 -1.74 15.05 6.96
C ALA A 133 -0.96 16.17 7.64
N VAL A 134 0.36 16.01 7.74
CA VAL A 134 1.22 17.01 8.38
C VAL A 134 1.92 17.85 7.34
N PHE A 135 1.74 19.17 7.46
CA PHE A 135 2.56 20.15 6.77
C PHE A 135 3.83 20.40 7.58
N THR A 136 4.98 20.12 7.00
CA THR A 136 6.21 20.66 7.53
C THR A 136 6.40 22.07 7.00
N THR A 137 6.80 23.00 7.86
CA THR A 137 6.99 24.43 7.57
C THR A 137 7.98 24.69 6.42
N ASP A 138 8.77 23.71 6.03
CA ASP A 138 9.79 23.82 5.01
C ASP A 138 9.26 23.52 3.59
N CYS A 139 7.95 23.31 3.41
CA CYS A 139 7.26 23.03 2.13
C CYS A 139 7.83 21.88 1.27
N GLU A 140 8.91 21.25 1.69
CA GLU A 140 9.59 20.19 0.93
C GLU A 140 9.19 18.76 1.35
N HIS A 141 8.59 18.58 2.53
CA HIS A 141 8.27 17.24 3.04
C HIS A 141 6.87 17.17 3.64
N GLN A 142 5.90 16.81 2.84
CA GLN A 142 4.60 16.41 3.33
C GLN A 142 4.70 14.98 3.87
N SER A 143 4.11 14.74 5.03
CA SER A 143 4.14 13.42 5.67
C SER A 143 2.74 12.98 6.07
N ALA A 144 2.45 11.71 5.85
CA ALA A 144 1.29 11.02 6.39
C ALA A 144 1.74 10.29 7.67
N ILE A 145 1.31 10.75 8.84
CA ILE A 145 1.67 10.16 10.12
C ILE A 145 0.56 9.21 10.56
N PRO A 146 0.83 7.91 10.80
CA PRO A 146 -0.19 6.99 11.26
C PRO A 146 -0.71 7.41 12.64
N VAL A 147 -2.03 7.59 12.76
CA VAL A 147 -2.72 7.97 14.00
C VAL A 147 -3.72 6.91 14.46
N MET A 148 -4.07 5.95 13.60
CA MET A 148 -4.76 4.72 13.96
C MET A 148 -4.02 3.53 13.34
N GLU A 149 -4.08 2.39 14.04
CA GLU A 149 -3.41 1.16 13.62
C GLU A 149 -3.89 0.68 12.25
N GLU A 150 -2.93 0.24 11.44
CA GLU A 150 -3.21 -0.46 10.19
C GLU A 150 -3.69 -1.89 10.51
N LYS A 151 -4.97 -2.17 10.31
CA LYS A 151 -5.56 -3.50 10.54
C LYS A 151 -6.77 -3.78 9.66
N GLN A 152 -7.31 -4.95 9.79
CA GLN A 152 -8.61 -5.28 9.24
C GLN A 152 -9.70 -4.79 10.21
N TYR A 153 -10.57 -3.89 9.73
CA TYR A 153 -11.72 -3.35 10.45
C TYR A 153 -13.03 -3.88 9.88
N MET A 154 -14.08 -3.95 10.68
CA MET A 154 -15.42 -3.75 10.15
C MET A 154 -15.54 -2.28 9.75
N ILE A 155 -16.24 -1.98 8.65
CA ILE A 155 -16.30 -0.59 8.17
C ILE A 155 -16.95 0.33 9.21
N GLU A 156 -17.95 -0.16 9.93
CA GLU A 156 -18.63 0.58 10.99
C GLU A 156 -17.69 0.89 12.17
N GLU A 157 -16.84 -0.07 12.57
CA GLU A 157 -15.83 0.09 13.62
C GLU A 157 -14.82 1.19 13.23
N LEU A 158 -14.33 1.16 11.99
CA LEU A 158 -13.41 2.19 11.48
C LEU A 158 -14.02 3.58 11.59
N LEU A 159 -15.28 3.72 11.14
CA LEU A 159 -15.97 5.02 11.12
C LEU A 159 -16.30 5.54 12.53
N GLU A 160 -16.60 4.66 13.48
CA GLU A 160 -16.82 5.03 14.88
C GLU A 160 -15.53 5.54 15.54
N GLU A 161 -14.41 4.80 15.38
CA GLU A 161 -13.11 5.20 15.91
C GLU A 161 -12.62 6.52 15.26
N LEU A 162 -12.78 6.65 13.93
CA LEU A 162 -12.46 7.88 13.20
C LEU A 162 -13.33 9.06 13.67
N GLY A 163 -14.64 8.87 13.80
CA GLY A 163 -15.57 9.89 14.27
C GLY A 163 -15.22 10.40 15.66
N THR A 164 -14.84 9.50 16.56
CA THR A 164 -14.38 9.85 17.92
C THR A 164 -13.14 10.75 17.86
N ARG A 165 -12.18 10.40 17.02
CA ARG A 165 -10.94 11.18 16.84
C ARG A 165 -11.22 12.54 16.18
N MET A 166 -12.09 12.58 15.19
CA MET A 166 -12.47 13.83 14.51
C MET A 166 -13.20 14.80 15.44
N ALA A 167 -13.94 14.29 16.42
CA ALA A 167 -14.65 15.11 17.41
C ALA A 167 -13.70 15.90 18.34
N GLU A 168 -12.45 15.47 18.48
CA GLU A 168 -11.41 16.19 19.24
C GLU A 168 -11.01 17.51 18.55
N HIS A 169 -11.24 17.63 17.23
CA HIS A 169 -10.89 18.79 16.42
C HIS A 169 -12.10 19.23 15.58
N SER A 170 -12.79 20.28 15.99
CA SER A 170 -13.96 20.77 15.26
C SER A 170 -13.61 21.22 13.83
N GLY A 171 -14.46 20.86 12.85
CA GLY A 171 -14.25 21.20 11.44
C GLY A 171 -13.28 20.29 10.70
N THR A 172 -12.89 19.16 11.30
CA THR A 172 -12.02 18.18 10.67
C THR A 172 -12.70 17.52 9.47
N VAL A 173 -11.94 17.34 8.40
CA VAL A 173 -12.33 16.62 7.19
C VAL A 173 -11.46 15.37 7.04
N ALA A 174 -12.07 14.23 6.69
CA ALA A 174 -11.40 12.99 6.34
C ALA A 174 -11.40 12.78 4.82
N PHE A 175 -10.25 12.48 4.25
CA PHE A 175 -10.07 12.18 2.84
C PHE A 175 -9.93 10.67 2.65
N PHE A 176 -10.96 10.03 2.12
CA PHE A 176 -10.95 8.59 1.84
C PHE A 176 -10.31 8.30 0.48
N THR A 177 -9.44 7.29 0.43
CA THR A 177 -8.86 6.76 -0.80
C THR A 177 -8.90 5.23 -0.79
N GLY A 178 -8.84 4.60 -1.96
CA GLY A 178 -8.88 3.15 -2.09
C GLY A 178 -10.14 2.61 -2.73
N ASP A 179 -10.10 1.35 -3.16
CA ASP A 179 -11.21 0.63 -3.80
C ASP A 179 -12.35 0.28 -2.82
N GLY A 180 -12.09 0.39 -1.51
CA GLY A 180 -13.13 0.27 -0.50
C GLY A 180 -14.20 1.35 -0.59
N ILE A 181 -13.92 2.51 -1.22
CA ILE A 181 -14.91 3.54 -1.48
C ILE A 181 -16.07 2.98 -2.32
N ASP A 182 -15.79 2.21 -3.37
CA ASP A 182 -16.82 1.65 -4.26
C ASP A 182 -17.75 0.67 -3.52
N ALA A 183 -17.26 0.03 -2.46
CA ALA A 183 -18.02 -0.93 -1.67
C ALA A 183 -18.77 -0.29 -0.48
N TYR A 184 -18.29 0.83 0.05
CA TYR A 184 -18.72 1.36 1.36
C TYR A 184 -19.11 2.84 1.33
N SER A 185 -19.18 3.50 0.16
CA SER A 185 -19.55 4.92 0.06
C SER A 185 -20.87 5.25 0.78
N GLU A 186 -21.93 4.45 0.58
CA GLU A 186 -23.24 4.66 1.24
C GLU A 186 -23.15 4.61 2.76
N ILE A 187 -22.32 3.69 3.31
CA ILE A 187 -22.13 3.58 4.76
C ILE A 187 -21.34 4.77 5.28
N ILE A 188 -20.26 5.17 4.56
CA ILE A 188 -19.45 6.34 4.92
C ILE A 188 -20.31 7.60 4.90
N GLU A 189 -21.08 7.81 3.83
CA GLU A 189 -21.98 8.98 3.67
C GLU A 189 -23.02 9.06 4.78
N SER A 190 -23.69 7.94 5.10
CA SER A 190 -24.73 7.91 6.13
C SER A 190 -24.18 8.11 7.53
N THR A 191 -22.97 7.61 7.82
CA THR A 191 -22.34 7.71 9.14
C THR A 191 -21.69 9.07 9.36
N MET A 192 -21.07 9.64 8.31
CA MET A 192 -20.38 10.93 8.36
C MET A 192 -21.28 12.08 7.84
N ALA A 193 -22.59 11.98 8.06
CA ALA A 193 -23.57 12.99 7.67
C ALA A 193 -23.20 14.36 8.29
N GLY A 194 -23.02 15.38 7.44
CA GLY A 194 -22.59 16.71 7.86
C GLY A 194 -21.41 17.27 7.06
N GLY A 195 -20.89 16.53 6.06
CA GLY A 195 -19.89 17.02 5.11
C GLY A 195 -18.46 16.98 5.62
N SER A 196 -18.16 16.12 6.59
CA SER A 196 -16.81 15.98 7.17
C SER A 196 -15.93 14.98 6.40
N TYR A 197 -16.26 14.64 5.17
CA TYR A 197 -15.48 13.71 4.35
C TYR A 197 -15.38 14.15 2.88
N VAL A 198 -14.34 13.65 2.22
CA VAL A 198 -14.12 13.78 0.77
C VAL A 198 -13.65 12.42 0.23
N PHE A 199 -14.17 12.02 -0.91
CA PHE A 199 -13.69 10.84 -1.63
C PHE A 199 -12.65 11.22 -2.67
N ALA A 200 -11.61 10.41 -2.76
CA ALA A 200 -10.61 10.52 -3.81
C ALA A 200 -11.21 10.25 -5.20
N ASP A 201 -10.72 10.98 -6.19
CA ASP A 201 -10.95 10.67 -7.59
C ASP A 201 -10.47 9.26 -7.93
N GLU A 202 -11.03 8.64 -8.96
CA GLU A 202 -10.70 7.26 -9.38
C GLU A 202 -9.19 7.07 -9.60
N SER A 203 -8.50 8.07 -10.13
CA SER A 203 -7.05 8.04 -10.38
C SER A 203 -6.18 7.88 -9.12
N LEU A 204 -6.73 8.19 -7.95
CA LEU A 204 -6.05 8.09 -6.66
C LEU A 204 -6.50 6.90 -5.81
N ARG A 205 -7.47 6.09 -6.30
CA ARG A 205 -8.03 4.97 -5.53
C ARG A 205 -7.18 3.70 -5.57
N TYR A 206 -6.17 3.65 -6.45
CA TYR A 206 -5.34 2.46 -6.61
C TYR A 206 -3.90 2.70 -6.20
N GLN A 207 -3.27 1.62 -5.76
CA GLN A 207 -1.87 1.57 -5.38
C GLN A 207 -0.96 1.90 -6.56
N HIS A 208 0.18 2.54 -6.29
CA HIS A 208 1.14 2.88 -7.32
C HIS A 208 2.58 2.89 -6.79
N ALA A 209 3.53 2.38 -7.57
CA ALA A 209 4.92 2.23 -7.17
C ALA A 209 5.64 3.57 -6.90
N GLU A 210 5.15 4.70 -7.43
CA GLU A 210 5.70 6.02 -7.16
C GLU A 210 5.70 6.36 -5.66
N SER A 211 4.56 6.17 -4.98
CA SER A 211 4.47 6.43 -3.54
C SER A 211 5.30 5.45 -2.72
N VAL A 212 5.37 4.19 -3.16
CA VAL A 212 6.28 3.20 -2.57
C VAL A 212 7.73 3.66 -2.69
N ALA A 213 8.14 4.20 -3.85
CA ALA A 213 9.49 4.71 -4.09
C ALA A 213 9.82 5.90 -3.18
N ARG A 214 8.90 6.86 -3.00
CA ARG A 214 9.08 8.03 -2.11
C ARG A 214 9.28 7.62 -0.66
N ILE A 215 8.45 6.70 -0.17
CA ILE A 215 8.58 6.16 1.19
C ILE A 215 9.89 5.38 1.32
N ALA A 216 10.23 4.57 0.33
CA ALA A 216 11.45 3.77 0.34
C ALA A 216 12.72 4.62 0.35
N LEU A 217 12.75 5.74 -0.39
CA LEU A 217 13.88 6.69 -0.34
C LEU A 217 14.04 7.28 1.07
N ARG A 218 12.94 7.69 1.71
CA ARG A 218 12.95 8.19 3.09
C ARG A 218 13.47 7.13 4.06
N LYS A 219 12.95 5.89 3.97
CA LYS A 219 13.37 4.77 4.82
C LYS A 219 14.84 4.41 4.62
N ALA A 220 15.31 4.39 3.37
CA ALA A 220 16.72 4.16 3.06
C ALA A 220 17.64 5.22 3.69
N ASN A 221 17.26 6.50 3.60
CA ASN A 221 18.00 7.60 4.23
C ASN A 221 18.00 7.51 5.77
N ALA A 222 16.96 6.93 6.36
CA ALA A 222 16.89 6.65 7.79
C ALA A 222 17.62 5.35 8.20
N GLY A 223 18.13 4.56 7.24
CA GLY A 223 18.80 3.29 7.51
C GLY A 223 17.82 2.13 7.79
N GLU A 224 16.55 2.29 7.50
CA GLU A 224 15.52 1.26 7.64
C GLU A 224 15.55 0.28 6.46
N ILE A 225 16.60 -0.55 6.44
CA ILE A 225 16.88 -1.50 5.37
C ILE A 225 16.87 -2.94 5.89
N LEU A 226 16.55 -3.87 5.00
CA LEU A 226 16.45 -5.30 5.26
C LEU A 226 17.37 -6.08 4.32
N LYS A 227 17.80 -7.25 4.74
CA LYS A 227 18.37 -8.22 3.81
C LYS A 227 17.25 -8.85 2.98
N TYR A 228 17.59 -9.36 1.79
CA TYR A 228 16.61 -9.98 0.90
C TYR A 228 15.76 -11.09 1.54
N ASN A 229 16.33 -11.85 2.48
CA ASN A 229 15.66 -12.95 3.18
C ASN A 229 14.80 -12.48 4.38
N GLU A 230 14.92 -11.21 4.78
CA GLU A 230 14.16 -10.59 5.86
C GLU A 230 12.90 -9.87 5.34
N LEU A 231 12.86 -9.53 4.03
CA LEU A 231 11.67 -8.95 3.41
C LEU A 231 10.56 -10.02 3.34
N MET A 232 9.50 -9.83 4.11
CA MET A 232 8.39 -10.79 4.24
C MET A 232 7.05 -10.15 3.91
N PRO A 233 6.10 -10.91 3.33
CA PRO A 233 4.73 -10.46 3.18
C PRO A 233 4.06 -10.21 4.55
N GLU A 234 3.30 -9.13 4.65
CA GLU A 234 2.47 -8.82 5.81
C GLU A 234 1.00 -9.11 5.49
N TYR A 235 0.52 -10.24 6.01
CA TYR A 235 -0.86 -10.65 5.82
C TYR A 235 -1.71 -10.19 7.01
N MET A 236 -2.52 -9.13 6.84
CA MET A 236 -3.48 -8.69 7.86
C MET A 236 -4.61 -9.71 8.07
N ARG A 237 -4.80 -10.60 7.10
CA ARG A 237 -5.76 -11.69 7.19
C ARG A 237 -5.06 -13.02 6.96
N LEU A 238 -5.30 -13.99 7.84
CA LEU A 238 -4.84 -15.36 7.63
C LEU A 238 -5.41 -15.93 6.33
N ALA A 239 -4.63 -16.76 5.63
CA ALA A 239 -5.12 -17.46 4.46
C ALA A 239 -6.42 -18.22 4.80
N GLU A 240 -7.37 -18.31 3.86
CA GLU A 240 -8.69 -18.92 4.11
C GLU A 240 -8.57 -20.35 4.67
N ALA A 241 -7.55 -21.09 4.22
CA ALA A 241 -7.26 -22.43 4.75
C ALA A 241 -6.86 -22.40 6.24
N GLU A 242 -6.06 -21.40 6.65
CA GLU A 242 -5.66 -21.23 8.05
C GLU A 242 -6.82 -20.76 8.93
N GLN A 243 -7.70 -19.90 8.39
CA GLN A 243 -8.92 -19.48 9.08
C GLN A 243 -9.85 -20.67 9.31
N ARG A 244 -10.06 -21.51 8.28
CA ARG A 244 -10.86 -22.74 8.38
C ARG A 244 -10.24 -23.74 9.34
N LEU A 245 -8.91 -23.83 9.39
CA LEU A 245 -8.20 -24.67 10.34
C LEU A 245 -8.41 -24.18 11.78
N LYS A 246 -8.24 -22.88 12.04
CA LYS A 246 -8.47 -22.28 13.35
C LYS A 246 -9.94 -22.38 13.79
N ALA A 247 -10.87 -22.25 12.85
CA ALA A 247 -12.31 -22.39 13.11
C ALA A 247 -12.77 -23.87 13.23
N GLY A 248 -11.86 -24.85 13.09
CA GLY A 248 -12.21 -26.27 13.13
C GLY A 248 -13.11 -26.75 11.97
N THR A 249 -13.26 -25.94 10.93
CA THR A 249 -14.17 -26.19 9.78
C THR A 249 -13.47 -26.82 8.58
N LEU A 250 -12.17 -27.12 8.67
CA LEU A 250 -11.48 -27.91 7.66
C LEU A 250 -11.97 -29.36 7.74
N SER A 251 -12.74 -29.78 6.74
CA SER A 251 -13.21 -31.19 6.67
C SER A 251 -12.02 -32.13 6.62
N ASP A 252 -12.12 -33.27 7.32
CA ASP A 252 -11.11 -34.35 7.42
C ASP A 252 -10.66 -34.96 6.09
N ARG A 253 -11.17 -34.49 4.95
CA ARG A 253 -10.76 -34.94 3.60
C ARG A 253 -9.28 -34.74 3.29
N ILE A 254 -8.61 -33.81 3.98
CA ILE A 254 -7.17 -33.53 3.77
C ILE A 254 -6.29 -34.45 4.63
N ARG A 255 -6.85 -35.17 5.62
CA ARG A 255 -6.11 -36.06 6.52
C ARG A 255 -5.92 -37.49 6.01
N LYS A 256 -6.46 -37.84 4.86
CA LYS A 256 -6.20 -39.21 4.32
C LYS A 256 -4.85 -39.18 3.57
N PRO A 257 -3.84 -39.93 4.04
CA PRO A 257 -2.62 -40.11 3.27
C PRO A 257 -2.99 -40.77 1.93
N VAL A 258 -2.45 -40.19 0.83
CA VAL A 258 -2.51 -40.84 -0.47
C VAL A 258 -1.83 -42.21 -0.30
N LYS A 259 -2.57 -43.30 -0.40
CA LYS A 259 -1.98 -44.63 -0.48
C LYS A 259 -1.29 -44.68 -1.86
N ILE A 260 0.04 -44.70 -1.81
CA ILE A 260 0.91 -45.03 -2.94
C ILE A 260 0.77 -46.52 -3.21
#